data_f7267eac388d3f8f5f9c63ebe1cd17eb
#
_entry.id   f7267eac388d3f8f5f9c63ebe1cd17eb
#
_cell.length_a   1.000
_cell.length_b   1.000
_cell.length_c   1.000
_cell.angle_alpha   90.00
_cell.angle_beta   90.00
_cell.angle_gamma   90.00
#
_symmetry.space_group_name_H-M   'P 1'
#
loop_
_entity.id
_entity.type
_entity.pdbx_description
1 polymer ?
#
loop_
_entity_poly.entity_id
_entity_poly.type
_entity_poly.pdbx_seq_one_letter_code
_entity_poly.pdbx_strand_id
1 'polypeptide(L)'
;MAGQTVSICQESDFPWDGHIKLTIEPTTSNNFRLCLRHPDWSSQVDLLVNGDRLRDLPANKNGYFELARIWQPGDTVEVNFNMSAQRIVTNPQVKSNLGKVALRRGPMIYCLEAIDNEGSTRDIALPRTNQLEASFESDLLGGVTVLRGAANRRGSTEWENQLYQTTEADRDIQIMAIPYFAWDSRQAGQMTVWLPECSTLTEPKLKASLASRGKPEASHPFGSLEAINDCILPASSSDQSIPKFTWWHKKGSREWISLTFDDSVKISEAAVYWFDDTGIGECRPPNQWWVEWDSEGE
;
A
#
# COMPACT_ATOMS: atom_id res chain seq x y z
N MET A 1 -22.30 14.80 38.08
CA MET A 1 -21.26 14.38 39.02
C MET A 1 -20.26 15.54 39.13
N ALA A 2 -20.53 16.51 39.91
CA ALA A 2 -19.57 17.59 40.15
C ALA A 2 -18.65 17.18 41.31
N GLY A 3 -17.34 17.12 41.07
CA GLY A 3 -16.31 17.12 42.09
C GLY A 3 -15.56 15.81 42.37
N GLN A 4 -15.73 14.72 41.63
CA GLN A 4 -14.88 13.54 41.81
C GLN A 4 -13.91 13.37 40.62
N THR A 5 -12.63 13.15 40.93
CA THR A 5 -11.60 12.86 39.97
C THR A 5 -11.51 11.35 39.73
N VAL A 6 -11.41 10.94 38.47
CA VAL A 6 -11.12 9.56 38.06
C VAL A 6 -9.88 9.61 37.18
N SER A 7 -8.84 8.89 37.56
CA SER A 7 -7.68 8.66 36.69
C SER A 7 -7.87 7.33 35.96
N ILE A 8 -7.48 7.29 34.68
CA ILE A 8 -7.46 6.07 33.89
C ILE A 8 -6.08 5.96 33.27
N CYS A 9 -5.37 4.87 33.58
CA CYS A 9 -4.11 4.52 32.94
C CYS A 9 -4.39 3.51 31.83
N GLN A 10 -3.86 3.74 30.62
CA GLN A 10 -3.96 2.83 29.48
C GLN A 10 -2.59 2.27 29.12
N GLU A 11 -2.50 0.95 29.03
CA GLU A 11 -1.33 0.21 28.55
C GLU A 11 -1.72 -0.50 27.25
N SER A 12 -0.93 -0.30 26.17
CA SER A 12 -1.28 -0.85 24.85
C SER A 12 -0.14 -0.70 23.85
N ASP A 13 0.07 -1.70 23.02
CA ASP A 13 0.91 -1.66 21.82
C ASP A 13 0.06 -1.48 20.55
N PHE A 14 -1.16 -0.95 20.69
CA PHE A 14 -2.03 -0.66 19.56
C PHE A 14 -1.41 0.42 18.64
N PRO A 15 -1.40 0.24 17.33
CA PRO A 15 -2.18 -0.71 16.53
C PRO A 15 -1.43 -2.00 16.15
N TRP A 16 -0.27 -2.29 16.76
CA TRP A 16 0.50 -3.50 16.46
C TRP A 16 -0.06 -4.74 17.13
N ASP A 17 -0.63 -4.58 18.31
CA ASP A 17 -1.37 -5.59 19.04
C ASP A 17 -2.81 -5.12 19.32
N GLY A 18 -3.74 -6.05 19.47
CA GLY A 18 -5.14 -5.78 19.79
C GLY A 18 -5.45 -5.70 21.27
N HIS A 19 -4.47 -5.97 22.15
CA HIS A 19 -4.64 -5.94 23.60
C HIS A 19 -4.51 -4.52 24.14
N ILE A 20 -5.50 -4.10 24.90
CA ILE A 20 -5.55 -2.81 25.60
C ILE A 20 -5.97 -3.07 27.04
N LYS A 21 -5.18 -2.61 28.02
CA LYS A 21 -5.50 -2.68 29.44
C LYS A 21 -5.72 -1.29 29.99
N LEU A 22 -6.82 -1.11 30.68
CA LEU A 22 -7.17 0.10 31.40
C LEU A 22 -7.17 -0.19 32.90
N THR A 23 -6.48 0.64 33.67
CA THR A 23 -6.57 0.64 35.12
C THR A 23 -7.37 1.86 35.55
N ILE A 24 -8.43 1.64 36.33
CA ILE A 24 -9.41 2.66 36.71
C ILE A 24 -9.14 3.06 38.17
N GLU A 25 -8.85 4.33 38.37
CA GLU A 25 -8.46 4.88 39.68
C GLU A 25 -9.39 6.04 40.07
N PRO A 26 -10.63 5.78 40.52
CA PRO A 26 -11.45 6.81 41.14
C PRO A 26 -10.92 7.14 42.53
N THR A 27 -11.00 8.40 42.97
CA THR A 27 -10.58 8.81 44.34
C THR A 27 -11.32 8.09 45.45
N THR A 28 -12.56 7.68 45.21
CA THR A 28 -13.38 6.82 46.04
C THR A 28 -14.28 5.98 45.17
N SER A 29 -14.75 4.83 45.66
CA SER A 29 -15.70 3.98 44.93
C SER A 29 -16.86 4.80 44.39
N ASN A 30 -17.12 4.72 43.10
CA ASN A 30 -18.11 5.56 42.43
C ASN A 30 -18.84 4.83 41.31
N ASN A 31 -20.11 5.15 41.15
CA ASN A 31 -20.94 4.62 40.04
C ASN A 31 -20.85 5.54 38.82
N PHE A 32 -20.23 5.04 37.78
CA PHE A 32 -20.22 5.73 36.49
C PHE A 32 -20.17 4.75 35.33
N ARG A 33 -20.38 5.29 34.13
CA ARG A 33 -20.35 4.54 32.87
C ARG A 33 -19.00 4.75 32.20
N LEU A 34 -18.29 3.66 31.94
CA LEU A 34 -17.12 3.62 31.08
C LEU A 34 -17.57 3.25 29.66
N CYS A 35 -17.20 4.08 28.69
CA CYS A 35 -17.54 3.84 27.28
C CYS A 35 -16.24 3.46 26.53
N LEU A 36 -16.22 2.25 25.96
CA LEU A 36 -15.10 1.71 25.21
C LEU A 36 -15.45 1.70 23.72
N ARG A 37 -14.57 2.27 22.88
CA ARG A 37 -14.82 2.27 21.44
C ARG A 37 -14.85 0.85 20.89
N HIS A 38 -15.90 0.52 20.14
CA HIS A 38 -16.01 -0.70 19.34
C HIS A 38 -15.91 -0.33 17.86
N PRO A 39 -14.75 -0.49 17.22
CA PRO A 39 -14.59 -0.13 15.83
C PRO A 39 -15.21 -1.17 14.91
N ASP A 40 -15.76 -0.72 13.77
CA ASP A 40 -16.47 -1.58 12.80
C ASP A 40 -15.57 -2.64 12.13
N TRP A 41 -14.24 -2.44 12.13
CA TRP A 41 -13.30 -3.42 11.59
C TRP A 41 -13.15 -4.66 12.49
N SER A 42 -13.51 -4.58 13.76
CA SER A 42 -13.37 -5.68 14.71
C SER A 42 -14.73 -6.36 14.94
N SER A 43 -14.92 -7.51 14.32
CA SER A 43 -16.12 -8.33 14.52
C SER A 43 -16.07 -9.20 15.77
N GLN A 44 -14.88 -9.44 16.30
CA GLN A 44 -14.62 -10.26 17.50
C GLN A 44 -13.83 -9.46 18.51
N VAL A 45 -14.40 -9.29 19.68
CA VAL A 45 -13.82 -8.56 20.80
C VAL A 45 -14.01 -9.36 22.07
N ASP A 46 -12.95 -9.52 22.85
CA ASP A 46 -13.05 -10.03 24.20
C ASP A 46 -12.92 -8.86 25.19
N LEU A 47 -13.85 -8.79 26.14
CA LEU A 47 -13.82 -7.85 27.25
C LEU A 47 -13.64 -8.61 28.56
N LEU A 48 -12.67 -8.18 29.36
CA LEU A 48 -12.47 -8.69 30.71
C LEU A 48 -12.60 -7.53 31.70
N VAL A 49 -13.15 -7.80 32.86
CA VAL A 49 -13.19 -6.87 34.00
C VAL A 49 -12.62 -7.59 35.20
N ASN A 50 -11.52 -7.05 35.75
CA ASN A 50 -10.76 -7.67 36.85
C ASN A 50 -10.32 -9.12 36.55
N GLY A 51 -9.96 -9.40 35.29
CA GLY A 51 -9.59 -10.74 34.81
C GLY A 51 -10.74 -11.65 34.44
N ASP A 52 -11.99 -11.31 34.78
CA ASP A 52 -13.17 -12.09 34.45
C ASP A 52 -13.70 -11.72 33.05
N ARG A 53 -13.71 -12.69 32.13
CA ARG A 53 -14.25 -12.48 30.78
C ARG A 53 -15.77 -12.31 30.82
N LEU A 54 -16.27 -11.24 30.21
CA LEU A 54 -17.70 -11.01 30.07
C LEU A 54 -18.28 -12.01 29.06
N ARG A 55 -19.24 -12.83 29.51
CA ARG A 55 -19.92 -13.81 28.65
C ARG A 55 -20.82 -13.14 27.63
N ASP A 56 -21.53 -12.11 28.08
CA ASP A 56 -22.42 -11.29 27.24
C ASP A 56 -21.78 -9.91 27.10
N LEU A 57 -21.40 -9.57 25.88
CA LEU A 57 -20.86 -8.24 25.61
C LEU A 57 -21.95 -7.19 25.85
N PRO A 58 -21.62 -6.05 26.47
CA PRO A 58 -22.54 -4.93 26.57
C PRO A 58 -23.08 -4.52 25.22
N ALA A 59 -24.33 -4.04 25.17
CA ALA A 59 -24.90 -3.57 23.92
C ALA A 59 -24.02 -2.48 23.30
N ASN A 60 -23.69 -2.65 22.02
CA ASN A 60 -22.96 -1.62 21.27
C ASN A 60 -23.94 -0.50 20.91
N LYS A 61 -23.77 0.66 21.53
CA LYS A 61 -24.54 1.86 21.24
C LYS A 61 -23.63 2.91 20.59
N ASN A 62 -23.99 3.32 19.39
CA ASN A 62 -23.26 4.34 18.65
C ASN A 62 -21.74 4.02 18.50
N GLY A 63 -21.40 2.74 18.38
CA GLY A 63 -20.00 2.29 18.25
C GLY A 63 -19.23 2.23 19.57
N TYR A 64 -19.94 2.10 20.72
CA TYR A 64 -19.31 1.96 22.03
C TYR A 64 -19.95 0.84 22.85
N PHE A 65 -19.13 0.07 23.55
CA PHE A 65 -19.55 -0.75 24.67
C PHE A 65 -19.69 0.13 25.92
N GLU A 66 -20.81 0.02 26.62
CA GLU A 66 -21.07 0.79 27.84
C GLU A 66 -21.01 -0.12 29.07
N LEU A 67 -20.01 0.07 29.93
CA LEU A 67 -19.84 -0.64 31.20
C LEU A 67 -20.32 0.28 32.34
N ALA A 68 -21.55 0.07 32.83
CA ALA A 68 -22.11 0.83 33.95
C ALA A 68 -22.05 -0.01 35.24
N ARG A 69 -21.20 0.41 36.18
CA ARG A 69 -21.01 -0.27 37.47
C ARG A 69 -20.41 0.66 38.49
N ILE A 70 -20.36 0.20 39.74
CA ILE A 70 -19.54 0.86 40.80
C ILE A 70 -18.09 0.44 40.56
N TRP A 71 -17.25 1.42 40.29
CA TRP A 71 -15.80 1.24 40.10
C TRP A 71 -15.06 1.51 41.40
N GLN A 72 -14.07 0.66 41.68
CA GLN A 72 -13.15 0.80 42.83
C GLN A 72 -11.75 1.18 42.34
N PRO A 73 -10.94 1.84 43.16
CA PRO A 73 -9.52 2.06 42.85
C PRO A 73 -8.83 0.72 42.52
N GLY A 74 -8.09 0.65 41.42
CA GLY A 74 -7.42 -0.55 40.96
C GLY A 74 -8.24 -1.50 40.10
N ASP A 75 -9.51 -1.22 39.84
CA ASP A 75 -10.29 -2.02 38.87
C ASP A 75 -9.64 -2.00 37.48
N THR A 76 -9.63 -3.14 36.81
CA THR A 76 -9.04 -3.26 35.48
C THR A 76 -10.11 -3.61 34.43
N VAL A 77 -9.90 -3.09 33.22
CA VAL A 77 -10.67 -3.48 32.03
C VAL A 77 -9.68 -3.82 30.94
N GLU A 78 -9.81 -5.02 30.36
CA GLU A 78 -9.01 -5.45 29.23
C GLU A 78 -9.90 -5.62 28.01
N VAL A 79 -9.42 -5.11 26.88
CA VAL A 79 -10.05 -5.25 25.55
C VAL A 79 -9.10 -5.99 24.66
N ASN A 80 -9.55 -7.08 24.04
CA ASN A 80 -8.76 -7.80 23.05
C ASN A 80 -9.50 -7.78 21.71
N PHE A 81 -8.96 -7.01 20.76
CA PHE A 81 -9.45 -6.98 19.38
C PHE A 81 -8.78 -8.07 18.56
N ASN A 82 -9.58 -8.79 17.77
CA ASN A 82 -8.99 -9.70 16.78
C ASN A 82 -8.30 -8.93 15.67
N MET A 83 -6.98 -9.07 15.59
CA MET A 83 -6.11 -8.39 14.63
C MET A 83 -5.63 -9.34 13.52
N SER A 84 -6.47 -10.30 13.09
CA SER A 84 -6.16 -11.17 11.96
C SER A 84 -6.08 -10.38 10.64
N ALA A 85 -5.26 -10.85 9.71
CA ALA A 85 -5.23 -10.33 8.35
C ALA A 85 -6.56 -10.61 7.64
N GLN A 86 -7.13 -9.60 7.02
CA GLN A 86 -8.41 -9.65 6.32
C GLN A 86 -8.27 -9.20 4.88
N ARG A 87 -9.07 -9.81 4.00
CA ARG A 87 -9.21 -9.41 2.60
C ARG A 87 -10.43 -8.54 2.45
N ILE A 88 -10.25 -7.34 1.90
CA ILE A 88 -11.32 -6.38 1.67
C ILE A 88 -11.63 -6.37 0.18
N VAL A 89 -12.90 -6.50 -0.16
CA VAL A 89 -13.41 -6.37 -1.52
C VAL A 89 -14.24 -5.10 -1.63
N THR A 90 -14.30 -4.53 -2.83
CA THR A 90 -15.16 -3.38 -3.09
C THR A 90 -16.58 -3.81 -3.47
N ASN A 91 -17.53 -2.88 -3.35
CA ASN A 91 -18.86 -3.07 -3.94
C ASN A 91 -18.72 -3.37 -5.44
N PRO A 92 -19.46 -4.35 -6.00
CA PRO A 92 -19.39 -4.71 -7.42
C PRO A 92 -19.65 -3.56 -8.41
N GLN A 93 -20.26 -2.47 -7.95
CA GLN A 93 -20.44 -1.27 -8.77
C GLN A 93 -19.11 -0.51 -9.02
N VAL A 94 -18.08 -0.74 -8.20
CA VAL A 94 -16.72 -0.18 -8.41
C VAL A 94 -15.96 -1.11 -9.36
N LYS A 95 -16.21 -0.95 -10.64
CA LYS A 95 -15.72 -1.86 -11.70
C LYS A 95 -14.20 -1.97 -11.77
N SER A 96 -13.47 -0.91 -11.47
CA SER A 96 -11.99 -0.87 -11.50
C SER A 96 -11.32 -1.86 -10.53
N ASN A 97 -12.04 -2.27 -9.49
CA ASN A 97 -11.53 -3.17 -8.45
C ASN A 97 -12.18 -4.56 -8.47
N LEU A 98 -12.93 -4.89 -9.53
CA LEU A 98 -13.48 -6.24 -9.68
C LEU A 98 -12.36 -7.28 -9.77
N GLY A 99 -12.49 -8.36 -8.99
CA GLY A 99 -11.48 -9.43 -8.92
C GLY A 99 -10.19 -9.04 -8.20
N LYS A 100 -10.20 -7.93 -7.46
CA LYS A 100 -9.08 -7.47 -6.63
C LYS A 100 -9.47 -7.43 -5.16
N VAL A 101 -8.46 -7.55 -4.31
CA VAL A 101 -8.55 -7.43 -2.86
C VAL A 101 -7.55 -6.43 -2.33
N ALA A 102 -7.93 -5.69 -1.29
CA ALA A 102 -6.99 -4.96 -0.43
C ALA A 102 -6.79 -5.75 0.87
N LEU A 103 -5.64 -5.58 1.49
CA LEU A 103 -5.28 -6.23 2.74
C LEU A 103 -5.51 -5.27 3.90
N ARG A 104 -6.13 -5.77 4.97
CA ARG A 104 -6.36 -5.03 6.22
C ARG A 104 -5.97 -5.87 7.42
N ARG A 105 -5.38 -5.24 8.42
CA ARG A 105 -5.18 -5.81 9.76
C ARG A 105 -5.55 -4.76 10.80
N GLY A 106 -6.57 -5.04 11.59
CA GLY A 106 -7.13 -4.03 12.49
C GLY A 106 -7.57 -2.77 11.73
N PRO A 107 -7.17 -1.57 12.17
CA PRO A 107 -7.50 -0.32 11.51
C PRO A 107 -6.66 -0.02 10.26
N MET A 108 -5.59 -0.80 10.01
CA MET A 108 -4.58 -0.48 9.00
C MET A 108 -4.86 -1.21 7.68
N ILE A 109 -4.75 -0.47 6.58
CA ILE A 109 -4.65 -0.99 5.22
C ILE A 109 -3.18 -1.24 4.91
N TYR A 110 -2.90 -2.24 4.07
CA TYR A 110 -1.58 -2.67 3.66
C TYR A 110 -1.38 -2.50 2.17
N CYS A 111 -0.13 -2.34 1.76
CA CYS A 111 0.27 -2.29 0.36
C CYS A 111 1.52 -3.14 0.13
N LEU A 112 1.72 -3.56 -1.11
CA LEU A 112 3.01 -4.09 -1.57
C LEU A 112 3.86 -2.93 -2.07
N GLU A 113 5.16 -2.94 -1.76
CA GLU A 113 6.17 -2.12 -2.41
C GLU A 113 7.11 -3.00 -3.24
N ALA A 114 7.57 -2.47 -4.37
CA ALA A 114 8.46 -3.19 -5.27
C ALA A 114 9.78 -3.61 -4.60
N ILE A 115 10.30 -2.79 -3.69
CA ILE A 115 11.54 -3.06 -2.95
C ILE A 115 11.49 -4.36 -2.15
N ASP A 116 10.31 -4.72 -1.64
CA ASP A 116 10.09 -5.93 -0.85
C ASP A 116 9.60 -7.11 -1.69
N ASN A 117 9.26 -6.87 -2.97
CA ASN A 117 8.59 -7.83 -3.82
C ASN A 117 9.28 -7.97 -5.18
N GLU A 118 10.60 -8.20 -5.16
CA GLU A 118 11.43 -8.50 -6.35
C GLU A 118 11.34 -7.44 -7.47
N GLY A 119 11.19 -6.17 -7.12
CA GLY A 119 11.22 -5.04 -8.05
C GLY A 119 9.92 -4.76 -8.81
N SER A 120 8.85 -5.54 -8.61
CA SER A 120 7.56 -5.29 -9.25
C SER A 120 6.39 -5.71 -8.36
N THR A 121 5.27 -4.98 -8.46
CA THR A 121 4.03 -5.31 -7.76
C THR A 121 2.84 -5.52 -8.70
N ARG A 122 2.93 -5.11 -9.97
CA ARG A 122 1.81 -5.10 -10.91
C ARG A 122 1.51 -6.46 -11.53
N ASP A 123 2.50 -7.33 -11.55
CA ASP A 123 2.44 -8.70 -12.06
C ASP A 123 2.12 -9.73 -10.98
N ILE A 124 1.81 -9.29 -9.75
CA ILE A 124 1.51 -10.14 -8.60
C ILE A 124 0.01 -10.34 -8.45
N ALA A 125 -0.41 -11.59 -8.30
CA ALA A 125 -1.75 -11.99 -7.93
C ALA A 125 -1.74 -12.70 -6.58
N LEU A 126 -2.78 -12.46 -5.77
CA LEU A 126 -2.96 -13.09 -4.46
C LEU A 126 -4.19 -14.01 -4.46
N PRO A 127 -4.04 -15.31 -4.80
CA PRO A 127 -5.15 -16.26 -4.81
C PRO A 127 -5.90 -16.32 -3.48
N ARG A 128 -7.23 -16.56 -3.53
CA ARG A 128 -8.10 -16.60 -2.35
C ARG A 128 -7.71 -17.65 -1.32
N THR A 129 -7.10 -18.73 -1.79
CA THR A 129 -6.68 -19.86 -0.95
C THR A 129 -5.44 -19.57 -0.12
N ASN A 130 -4.65 -18.57 -0.49
CA ASN A 130 -3.38 -18.31 0.16
C ASN A 130 -3.58 -17.57 1.48
N GLN A 131 -2.96 -18.08 2.53
CA GLN A 131 -3.00 -17.50 3.87
C GLN A 131 -1.95 -16.39 4.00
N LEU A 132 -2.23 -15.44 4.89
CA LEU A 132 -1.34 -14.35 5.23
C LEU A 132 -1.03 -14.42 6.72
N GLU A 133 0.24 -14.33 7.05
CA GLU A 133 0.76 -14.30 8.42
C GLU A 133 1.23 -12.89 8.77
N ALA A 134 0.95 -12.47 9.99
CA ALA A 134 1.39 -11.18 10.50
C ALA A 134 2.61 -11.37 11.40
N SER A 135 3.67 -10.59 11.18
CA SER A 135 4.86 -10.57 12.04
C SER A 135 5.29 -9.12 12.31
N PHE A 136 5.71 -8.85 13.54
CA PHE A 136 6.27 -7.55 13.89
C PHE A 136 7.76 -7.50 13.56
N GLU A 137 8.18 -6.48 12.82
CA GLU A 137 9.56 -6.27 12.36
C GLU A 137 10.11 -4.99 13.02
N SER A 138 10.89 -5.14 14.09
CA SER A 138 11.40 -4.00 14.88
C SER A 138 12.32 -3.07 14.09
N ASP A 139 13.08 -3.63 13.15
CA ASP A 139 14.12 -2.91 12.39
C ASP A 139 13.60 -2.34 11.07
N LEU A 140 12.37 -2.65 10.69
CA LEU A 140 11.75 -2.17 9.47
C LEU A 140 10.90 -0.93 9.76
N LEU A 141 11.18 0.20 9.09
CA LEU A 141 10.36 1.42 9.11
C LEU A 141 10.06 1.95 10.54
N GLY A 142 10.99 1.74 11.48
CA GLY A 142 10.83 2.15 12.87
C GLY A 142 9.99 1.21 13.73
N GLY A 143 9.71 0.00 13.24
CA GLY A 143 8.91 -1.03 13.90
C GLY A 143 7.48 -1.07 13.35
N VAL A 144 7.19 -2.06 12.51
CA VAL A 144 5.88 -2.26 11.88
C VAL A 144 5.49 -3.73 11.86
N THR A 145 4.20 -4.02 11.93
CA THR A 145 3.71 -5.35 11.63
C THR A 145 3.54 -5.49 10.11
N VAL A 146 4.18 -6.49 9.50
CA VAL A 146 4.05 -6.82 8.09
C VAL A 146 3.12 -8.01 7.90
N LEU A 147 2.58 -8.17 6.67
CA LEU A 147 1.86 -9.37 6.27
C LEU A 147 2.68 -10.11 5.22
N ARG A 148 2.93 -11.41 5.43
CA ARG A 148 3.65 -12.28 4.51
C ARG A 148 2.77 -13.43 4.07
N GLY A 149 2.99 -13.94 2.85
CA GLY A 149 2.29 -15.11 2.36
C GLY A 149 2.67 -15.47 0.93
N ALA A 150 2.23 -16.65 0.49
CA ALA A 150 2.42 -17.07 -0.87
C ALA A 150 1.51 -16.29 -1.83
N ALA A 151 2.02 -15.99 -3.01
CA ALA A 151 1.32 -15.33 -4.09
C ALA A 151 1.82 -15.89 -5.44
N ASN A 152 1.19 -15.51 -6.53
CA ASN A 152 1.61 -15.90 -7.85
C ASN A 152 2.11 -14.68 -8.61
N ARG A 153 3.26 -14.80 -9.25
CA ARG A 153 3.75 -13.84 -10.22
C ARG A 153 3.42 -14.33 -11.61
N ARG A 154 2.77 -13.50 -12.39
CA ARG A 154 2.45 -13.80 -13.78
C ARG A 154 3.72 -14.14 -14.56
N GLY A 155 3.69 -15.23 -15.33
CA GLY A 155 4.75 -15.58 -16.26
C GLY A 155 4.99 -14.45 -17.26
N SER A 156 6.26 -14.08 -17.44
CA SER A 156 6.64 -13.04 -18.40
C SER A 156 6.83 -13.65 -19.76
N THR A 157 6.04 -13.21 -20.73
CA THR A 157 6.22 -13.59 -22.13
C THR A 157 6.95 -12.45 -22.82
N GLU A 158 8.16 -12.72 -23.34
CA GLU A 158 8.86 -11.73 -24.17
C GLU A 158 8.18 -11.64 -25.52
N TRP A 159 7.59 -10.47 -25.79
CA TRP A 159 6.96 -10.18 -27.07
C TRP A 159 8.00 -9.59 -28.04
N GLU A 160 8.33 -10.35 -29.09
CA GLU A 160 9.08 -9.83 -30.21
C GLU A 160 8.11 -9.29 -31.29
N ASN A 161 8.25 -9.68 -32.53
CA ASN A 161 7.37 -9.27 -33.63
C ASN A 161 6.15 -10.21 -33.85
N GLN A 162 5.76 -10.95 -32.79
CA GLN A 162 4.69 -11.93 -32.87
C GLN A 162 3.39 -11.35 -32.30
N LEU A 163 2.26 -11.63 -32.94
CA LEU A 163 0.93 -11.25 -32.46
C LEU A 163 0.37 -12.26 -31.42
N TYR A 164 0.85 -13.50 -31.42
CA TYR A 164 0.36 -14.60 -30.58
C TYR A 164 1.55 -15.43 -30.09
N GLN A 165 1.50 -15.79 -28.81
CA GLN A 165 2.48 -16.69 -28.20
C GLN A 165 1.78 -17.62 -27.21
N THR A 166 2.43 -18.73 -26.88
CA THR A 166 2.04 -19.56 -25.73
C THR A 166 2.36 -18.84 -24.43
N THR A 167 1.44 -18.88 -23.47
CA THR A 167 1.66 -18.29 -22.13
C THR A 167 2.70 -19.11 -21.36
N GLU A 168 3.58 -18.41 -20.64
CA GLU A 168 4.41 -19.03 -19.63
C GLU A 168 3.59 -19.32 -18.36
N ALA A 169 4.02 -20.33 -17.60
CA ALA A 169 3.41 -20.64 -16.33
C ALA A 169 3.70 -19.55 -15.29
N ASP A 170 2.71 -19.29 -14.45
CA ASP A 170 2.90 -18.40 -13.30
C ASP A 170 3.94 -19.01 -12.35
N ARG A 171 4.66 -18.13 -11.64
CA ARG A 171 5.65 -18.51 -10.66
C ARG A 171 5.13 -18.24 -9.25
N ASP A 172 5.27 -19.22 -8.36
CA ASP A 172 5.01 -19.03 -6.95
C ASP A 172 6.09 -18.14 -6.33
N ILE A 173 5.64 -17.15 -5.55
CA ILE A 173 6.51 -16.21 -4.84
C ILE A 173 6.05 -16.04 -3.39
N GLN A 174 6.92 -15.49 -2.57
CA GLN A 174 6.53 -14.93 -1.27
C GLN A 174 6.39 -13.42 -1.38
N ILE A 175 5.30 -12.89 -0.83
CA ILE A 175 5.08 -11.44 -0.77
C ILE A 175 5.26 -10.91 0.64
N MET A 176 5.64 -9.64 0.73
CA MET A 176 5.60 -8.86 1.95
C MET A 176 4.78 -7.59 1.71
N ALA A 177 3.74 -7.40 2.53
CA ALA A 177 2.94 -6.20 2.56
C ALA A 177 3.24 -5.39 3.83
N ILE A 178 3.41 -4.10 3.69
CA ILE A 178 3.64 -3.14 4.77
C ILE A 178 2.38 -2.30 5.03
N PRO A 179 2.23 -1.68 6.22
CA PRO A 179 1.16 -0.72 6.45
C PRO A 179 1.23 0.45 5.45
N TYR A 180 0.10 0.78 4.83
CA TYR A 180 0.03 1.82 3.80
C TYR A 180 0.55 3.20 4.25
N PHE A 181 0.40 3.55 5.54
CA PHE A 181 0.90 4.84 6.06
C PHE A 181 2.44 4.94 6.04
N ALA A 182 3.15 3.80 5.98
CA ALA A 182 4.61 3.73 5.96
C ALA A 182 5.18 3.69 4.52
N TRP A 183 4.31 3.70 3.51
CA TRP A 183 4.69 3.75 2.10
C TRP A 183 5.52 5.00 1.78
N ASP A 184 6.39 4.88 0.77
CA ASP A 184 7.26 5.96 0.24
C ASP A 184 8.27 6.52 1.27
N SER A 185 8.56 5.76 2.31
CA SER A 185 9.55 6.14 3.32
C SER A 185 10.95 5.59 3.02
N ARG A 186 11.11 4.87 1.91
CA ARG A 186 12.36 4.22 1.48
C ARG A 186 12.69 4.61 0.04
N GLN A 187 13.27 3.69 -0.74
CA GLN A 187 13.54 3.91 -2.15
C GLN A 187 12.24 4.02 -2.94
N ALA A 188 12.15 5.00 -3.83
CA ALA A 188 11.04 5.15 -4.77
C ALA A 188 10.82 3.88 -5.59
N GLY A 189 9.56 3.53 -5.86
CA GLY A 189 9.22 2.31 -6.59
C GLY A 189 7.72 2.10 -6.73
N GLN A 190 7.35 1.02 -7.43
CA GLN A 190 5.95 0.66 -7.59
C GLN A 190 5.32 0.29 -6.24
N MET A 191 4.07 0.69 -6.06
CA MET A 191 3.25 0.33 -4.92
C MET A 191 1.86 -0.14 -5.39
N THR A 192 1.30 -1.14 -4.71
CA THR A 192 -0.02 -1.68 -5.03
C THR A 192 -0.81 -1.97 -3.75
N VAL A 193 -2.02 -1.41 -3.65
CA VAL A 193 -2.99 -1.71 -2.58
C VAL A 193 -3.98 -2.79 -3.03
N TRP A 194 -4.51 -2.68 -4.25
CA TRP A 194 -5.52 -3.57 -4.80
C TRP A 194 -4.87 -4.69 -5.61
N LEU A 195 -4.74 -5.85 -5.00
CA LEU A 195 -4.10 -7.04 -5.59
C LEU A 195 -5.12 -7.86 -6.37
N PRO A 196 -4.87 -8.20 -7.64
CA PRO A 196 -5.67 -9.18 -8.36
C PRO A 196 -5.71 -10.53 -7.64
N GLU A 197 -6.85 -11.23 -7.70
CA GLU A 197 -6.98 -12.57 -7.13
C GLU A 197 -6.54 -13.67 -8.10
N CYS A 198 -6.30 -13.34 -9.35
CA CYS A 198 -5.71 -14.25 -10.35
C CYS A 198 -4.77 -13.50 -11.29
N SER A 199 -3.80 -14.22 -11.85
CA SER A 199 -2.76 -13.69 -12.73
C SER A 199 -3.27 -13.09 -14.03
N THR A 200 -4.42 -13.55 -14.51
CA THR A 200 -5.02 -13.02 -15.75
C THR A 200 -5.50 -11.57 -15.62
N LEU A 201 -5.68 -11.09 -14.38
CA LEU A 201 -6.05 -9.72 -14.07
C LEU A 201 -4.84 -8.83 -13.76
N THR A 202 -3.63 -9.38 -13.71
CA THR A 202 -2.40 -8.61 -13.53
C THR A 202 -2.00 -7.92 -14.82
N GLU A 203 -1.22 -6.85 -14.71
CA GLU A 203 -0.64 -6.22 -15.87
C GLU A 203 0.40 -7.15 -16.52
N PRO A 204 0.34 -7.36 -17.87
CA PRO A 204 1.38 -8.11 -18.52
C PRO A 204 2.69 -7.31 -18.47
N LYS A 205 3.79 -7.97 -18.17
CA LYS A 205 5.10 -7.36 -18.25
C LYS A 205 5.42 -7.12 -19.73
N LEU A 206 5.45 -5.88 -20.15
CA LEU A 206 5.88 -5.52 -21.49
C LEU A 206 7.38 -5.82 -21.64
N LYS A 207 7.82 -6.06 -22.89
CA LYS A 207 9.24 -6.27 -23.18
C LYS A 207 10.04 -5.15 -22.58
N ALA A 208 11.04 -5.50 -21.78
CA ALA A 208 11.99 -4.54 -21.24
C ALA A 208 12.69 -3.85 -22.43
N SER A 209 12.41 -2.57 -22.65
CA SER A 209 13.14 -1.77 -23.63
C SER A 209 14.58 -1.57 -23.13
N LEU A 210 15.50 -1.23 -24.03
CA LEU A 210 16.85 -0.87 -23.60
C LEU A 210 16.79 0.27 -22.59
N ALA A 211 15.87 1.22 -22.75
CA ALA A 211 15.67 2.33 -21.83
C ALA A 211 15.39 1.88 -20.39
N SER A 212 14.65 0.78 -20.16
CA SER A 212 14.34 0.30 -18.82
C SER A 212 15.54 -0.20 -18.02
N ARG A 213 16.67 -0.42 -18.68
CA ARG A 213 17.94 -0.80 -18.05
C ARG A 213 18.76 0.43 -17.62
N GLY A 214 18.43 1.61 -18.15
CA GLY A 214 19.09 2.86 -17.81
C GLY A 214 18.56 3.45 -16.50
N LYS A 215 19.45 4.07 -15.73
CA LYS A 215 19.07 4.83 -14.54
C LYS A 215 18.58 6.21 -14.98
N PRO A 216 17.30 6.57 -14.74
CA PRO A 216 16.75 7.84 -15.18
C PRO A 216 17.18 8.98 -14.23
N GLU A 217 17.52 10.12 -14.82
CA GLU A 217 17.70 11.39 -14.14
C GLU A 217 17.05 12.50 -14.98
N ALA A 218 16.62 13.58 -14.35
CA ALA A 218 15.99 14.70 -15.04
C ALA A 218 16.20 16.02 -14.31
N SER A 219 16.19 17.12 -15.08
CA SER A 219 16.07 18.46 -14.50
C SER A 219 14.67 18.65 -13.90
N HIS A 220 14.57 19.24 -12.71
CA HIS A 220 13.31 19.63 -12.06
C HIS A 220 12.19 18.57 -12.14
N PRO A 221 12.44 17.33 -11.67
CA PRO A 221 11.45 16.26 -11.78
C PRO A 221 10.19 16.56 -10.99
N PHE A 222 9.03 16.29 -11.60
CA PHE A 222 7.73 16.33 -10.96
C PHE A 222 6.92 15.09 -11.38
N GLY A 223 6.38 14.37 -10.42
CA GLY A 223 5.75 13.07 -10.62
C GLY A 223 6.76 11.92 -10.49
N SER A 224 6.49 10.79 -11.13
CA SER A 224 7.34 9.59 -11.05
C SER A 224 8.48 9.65 -12.07
N LEU A 225 9.71 9.66 -11.59
CA LEU A 225 10.90 9.61 -12.46
C LEU A 225 10.99 8.27 -13.21
N GLU A 226 10.55 7.18 -12.57
CA GLU A 226 10.53 5.84 -13.17
C GLU A 226 9.56 5.74 -14.37
N ALA A 227 8.53 6.60 -14.44
CA ALA A 227 7.63 6.65 -15.59
C ALA A 227 8.32 7.01 -16.91
N ILE A 228 9.58 7.48 -16.86
CA ILE A 228 10.39 7.77 -18.06
C ILE A 228 10.71 6.48 -18.81
N ASN A 229 10.93 5.37 -18.09
CA ASN A 229 11.44 4.13 -18.66
C ASN A 229 10.85 2.85 -18.05
N ASP A 230 9.64 2.94 -17.47
CA ASP A 230 8.92 1.82 -16.83
C ASP A 230 8.32 0.80 -17.80
N CYS A 231 8.43 1.05 -19.12
CA CYS A 231 7.85 0.23 -20.19
C CYS A 231 6.33 0.17 -20.18
N ILE A 232 5.63 1.06 -19.46
CA ILE A 232 4.18 1.12 -19.47
C ILE A 232 3.75 2.06 -20.59
N LEU A 233 2.94 1.54 -21.54
CA LEU A 233 2.40 2.35 -22.61
C LEU A 233 1.05 2.93 -22.16
N PRO A 234 0.86 4.26 -22.21
CA PRO A 234 -0.41 4.87 -21.91
C PRO A 234 -1.47 4.49 -22.94
N ALA A 235 -2.73 4.38 -22.53
CA ALA A 235 -3.86 4.15 -23.45
C ALA A 235 -4.16 5.38 -24.33
N SER A 236 -3.77 6.57 -23.87
CA SER A 236 -3.88 7.84 -24.62
C SER A 236 -2.86 8.83 -24.07
N SER A 237 -2.60 9.90 -24.83
CA SER A 237 -1.69 10.97 -24.36
C SER A 237 -2.13 11.63 -23.04
N SER A 238 -3.42 11.60 -22.74
CA SER A 238 -4.00 12.16 -21.49
C SER A 238 -4.29 11.10 -20.43
N ASP A 239 -3.72 9.91 -20.53
CA ASP A 239 -3.97 8.82 -19.57
C ASP A 239 -3.52 9.22 -18.16
N GLN A 240 -4.48 9.27 -17.23
CA GLN A 240 -4.27 9.60 -15.81
C GLN A 240 -4.17 8.34 -14.95
N SER A 241 -4.36 7.14 -15.51
CA SER A 241 -4.44 5.88 -14.77
C SER A 241 -3.08 5.26 -14.47
N ILE A 242 -2.01 5.73 -15.13
CA ILE A 242 -0.64 5.27 -14.98
C ILE A 242 0.27 6.36 -14.41
N PRO A 243 1.42 6.01 -13.81
CA PRO A 243 2.44 6.97 -13.42
C PRO A 243 2.89 7.81 -14.61
N LYS A 244 3.20 9.06 -14.36
CA LYS A 244 3.68 9.99 -15.37
C LYS A 244 4.78 10.88 -14.81
N PHE A 245 5.66 11.32 -15.68
CA PHE A 245 6.70 12.31 -15.41
C PHE A 245 6.35 13.62 -16.10
N THR A 246 6.56 14.75 -15.45
CA THR A 246 6.38 16.09 -16.02
C THR A 246 7.42 17.07 -15.48
N TRP A 247 7.60 18.21 -16.15
CA TRP A 247 8.32 19.36 -15.63
C TRP A 247 7.32 20.46 -15.18
N TRP A 248 6.42 20.09 -14.29
CA TRP A 248 5.42 21.05 -13.80
C TRP A 248 6.04 22.37 -13.33
N HIS A 249 5.42 23.48 -13.70
CA HIS A 249 5.85 24.88 -13.52
C HIS A 249 7.06 25.34 -14.35
N LYS A 250 7.54 24.56 -15.32
CA LYS A 250 8.71 24.91 -16.14
C LYS A 250 8.36 25.20 -17.60
N LYS A 251 7.27 25.96 -17.83
CA LYS A 251 6.85 26.38 -19.18
C LYS A 251 7.88 27.33 -19.77
N GLY A 252 8.30 27.08 -21.01
CA GLY A 252 9.22 27.93 -21.77
C GLY A 252 10.69 27.81 -21.39
N SER A 253 11.05 26.88 -20.51
CA SER A 253 12.44 26.54 -20.18
C SER A 253 12.95 25.38 -21.03
N ARG A 254 14.29 25.22 -21.02
CA ARG A 254 14.96 24.06 -21.57
C ARG A 254 15.20 23.07 -20.44
N GLU A 255 14.63 21.87 -20.57
CA GLU A 255 14.73 20.80 -19.60
C GLU A 255 15.36 19.57 -20.24
N TRP A 256 15.86 18.65 -19.42
CA TRP A 256 16.51 17.44 -19.90
C TRP A 256 16.12 16.20 -19.09
N ILE A 257 16.22 15.05 -19.72
CA ILE A 257 16.19 13.72 -19.15
C ILE A 257 17.46 13.00 -19.60
N SER A 258 18.08 12.23 -18.73
CA SER A 258 19.16 11.32 -19.08
C SER A 258 18.89 9.90 -18.62
N LEU A 259 19.42 8.95 -19.37
CA LEU A 259 19.47 7.53 -19.00
C LEU A 259 20.92 7.10 -18.95
N THR A 260 21.43 6.77 -17.77
CA THR A 260 22.80 6.27 -17.59
C THR A 260 22.78 4.75 -17.56
N PHE A 261 23.64 4.12 -18.33
CA PHE A 261 23.79 2.67 -18.43
C PHE A 261 25.09 2.24 -17.78
N ASP A 262 25.09 1.07 -17.11
CA ASP A 262 26.32 0.53 -16.47
C ASP A 262 27.38 0.11 -17.50
N ASP A 263 26.94 -0.28 -18.70
CA ASP A 263 27.78 -0.68 -19.82
C ASP A 263 27.46 0.14 -21.07
N SER A 264 28.41 0.22 -22.01
CA SER A 264 28.19 0.83 -23.32
C SER A 264 27.08 0.09 -24.07
N VAL A 265 26.09 0.83 -24.55
CA VAL A 265 24.92 0.29 -25.24
C VAL A 265 24.81 0.86 -26.65
N LYS A 266 24.35 0.03 -27.59
CA LYS A 266 24.08 0.48 -28.95
C LYS A 266 22.60 0.90 -29.07
N ILE A 267 22.37 2.17 -29.37
CA ILE A 267 21.04 2.73 -29.57
C ILE A 267 20.84 2.98 -31.06
N SER A 268 19.77 2.46 -31.63
CA SER A 268 19.39 2.68 -33.03
C SER A 268 18.17 3.60 -33.17
N GLU A 269 17.37 3.71 -32.13
CA GLU A 269 16.13 4.48 -32.12
C GLU A 269 15.81 4.96 -30.71
N ALA A 270 15.24 6.16 -30.58
CA ALA A 270 14.66 6.67 -29.37
C ALA A 270 13.22 7.13 -29.64
N ALA A 271 12.27 6.57 -28.92
CA ALA A 271 10.86 6.94 -28.98
C ALA A 271 10.39 7.45 -27.63
N VAL A 272 9.69 8.57 -27.61
CA VAL A 272 9.14 9.19 -26.39
C VAL A 272 7.63 9.32 -26.53
N TYR A 273 6.90 8.79 -25.55
CA TYR A 273 5.47 9.00 -25.43
C TYR A 273 5.18 10.24 -24.58
N TRP A 274 4.72 11.31 -25.20
CA TRP A 274 4.50 12.57 -24.50
C TRP A 274 3.12 12.61 -23.83
N PHE A 275 3.13 13.01 -22.56
CA PHE A 275 1.91 13.29 -21.83
C PHE A 275 1.33 14.65 -22.25
N ASP A 276 0.07 14.65 -22.66
CA ASP A 276 -0.68 15.84 -23.10
C ASP A 276 -2.12 15.77 -22.55
N ASP A 277 -2.44 16.67 -21.65
CA ASP A 277 -3.77 16.77 -21.06
C ASP A 277 -4.54 18.01 -21.54
N THR A 278 -4.34 18.41 -22.80
CA THR A 278 -5.04 19.50 -23.46
C THR A 278 -6.56 19.40 -23.25
N GLY A 279 -7.16 20.49 -22.78
CA GLY A 279 -8.58 20.55 -22.46
C GLY A 279 -8.96 20.15 -21.02
N ILE A 280 -8.04 19.53 -20.26
CA ILE A 280 -8.23 19.12 -18.88
C ILE A 280 -7.25 19.86 -17.98
N GLY A 281 -5.98 19.88 -18.35
CA GLY A 281 -4.87 20.46 -17.62
C GLY A 281 -3.95 21.33 -18.48
N GLU A 282 -2.72 21.52 -18.00
CA GLU A 282 -1.78 22.44 -18.60
C GLU A 282 -0.49 21.79 -19.14
N CYS A 283 -0.37 20.45 -19.06
CA CYS A 283 0.77 19.74 -19.62
C CYS A 283 0.65 19.67 -21.14
N ARG A 284 1.74 19.94 -21.83
CA ARG A 284 1.85 19.92 -23.30
C ARG A 284 3.16 19.25 -23.71
N PRO A 285 3.20 18.59 -24.88
CA PRO A 285 4.45 18.17 -25.48
C PRO A 285 5.41 19.36 -25.68
N PRO A 286 6.73 19.14 -25.66
CA PRO A 286 7.68 20.19 -25.98
C PRO A 286 7.56 20.58 -27.44
N ASN A 287 7.82 21.85 -27.76
CA ASN A 287 7.82 22.35 -29.14
C ASN A 287 8.95 21.73 -29.97
N GLN A 288 10.06 21.40 -29.33
CA GLN A 288 11.24 20.79 -29.96
C GLN A 288 11.91 19.87 -28.94
N TRP A 289 12.50 18.80 -29.42
CA TRP A 289 13.35 17.91 -28.63
C TRP A 289 14.40 17.29 -29.53
N TRP A 290 15.50 16.84 -28.94
CA TRP A 290 16.57 16.14 -29.60
C TRP A 290 17.23 15.16 -28.63
N VAL A 291 18.02 14.24 -29.17
CA VAL A 291 18.79 13.26 -28.38
C VAL A 291 20.26 13.64 -28.48
N GLU A 292 20.92 13.69 -27.33
CA GLU A 292 22.35 13.80 -27.22
C GLU A 292 22.88 12.50 -26.57
N TRP A 293 24.06 12.08 -26.90
CA TRP A 293 24.74 10.95 -26.26
C TRP A 293 26.13 11.33 -25.88
N ASP A 294 26.58 10.78 -24.75
CA ASP A 294 27.95 10.90 -24.29
C ASP A 294 28.65 9.58 -24.58
N SER A 295 29.69 9.60 -25.40
CA SER A 295 30.61 8.49 -25.59
C SER A 295 31.92 8.86 -24.92
N GLU A 296 32.30 8.18 -23.82
CA GLU A 296 33.65 8.33 -23.29
C GLU A 296 34.63 7.93 -24.38
N GLY A 297 35.16 8.92 -25.08
CA GLY A 297 36.34 8.83 -25.91
C GLY A 297 36.15 8.77 -27.42
N GLU A 298 35.49 9.71 -28.03
CA GLU A 298 35.84 10.26 -29.35
C GLU A 298 35.50 11.74 -29.44
#